data_0a33b3c8c8dd3210cd1662625a46ea59
#
_entry.id   0a33b3c8c8dd3210cd1662625a46ea59
#
_cell.length_a   1.000
_cell.length_b   1.000
_cell.length_c   1.000
_cell.angle_alpha   90.00
_cell.angle_beta   90.00
_cell.angle_gamma   90.00
#
_symmetry.space_group_name_H-M   'P 1'
#
loop_
_entity.id
_entity.type
_entity.pdbx_description
1 polymer ?
#
loop_
_entity_poly.entity_id
_entity_poly.type
_entity_poly.pdbx_seq_one_letter_code
_entity_poly.pdbx_strand_id
1 'polypeptide(L)'
;MEPLQHNPGAVGVGTEVVANGARGLATGTATMAEAGALVPAGVDEVSMQAAMAFATESMETMGINAFAQEELARAGAAYIEASTIYETVDGANAATLI
;
A
#
# COMPACT_ATOMS: atom_id res chain seq x y z
N MET A 1 21.29 -21.52 20.38
CA MET A 1 20.71 -20.35 19.70
C MET A 1 21.19 -20.34 18.25
N GLU A 2 20.27 -20.26 17.31
CA GLU A 2 20.65 -20.20 15.92
C GLU A 2 21.18 -18.81 15.56
N PRO A 3 22.19 -18.72 14.69
CA PRO A 3 22.69 -17.42 14.24
C PRO A 3 21.66 -16.69 13.40
N LEU A 4 21.64 -15.37 13.52
CA LEU A 4 20.84 -14.53 12.65
C LEU A 4 21.45 -14.53 11.24
N GLN A 5 20.64 -14.84 10.27
CA GLN A 5 21.06 -14.84 8.86
C GLN A 5 20.20 -13.88 8.06
N HIS A 6 20.85 -13.10 7.21
CA HIS A 6 20.17 -12.26 6.24
C HIS A 6 20.21 -12.91 4.85
N ASN A 7 19.04 -13.11 4.26
CA ASN A 7 18.93 -13.61 2.90
C ASN A 7 18.80 -12.41 1.95
N PRO A 8 19.75 -12.18 1.04
CA PRO A 8 19.64 -11.08 0.07
C PRO A 8 18.37 -11.10 -0.77
N GLY A 9 17.78 -12.28 -0.98
CA GLY A 9 16.49 -12.41 -1.67
C GLY A 9 15.33 -11.73 -0.94
N ALA A 10 15.49 -11.41 0.34
CA ALA A 10 14.47 -10.70 1.12
C ALA A 10 14.15 -9.31 0.55
N VAL A 11 15.05 -8.67 -0.19
CA VAL A 11 14.78 -7.39 -0.88
C VAL A 11 13.57 -7.52 -1.81
N GLY A 12 13.40 -8.69 -2.45
CA GLY A 12 12.26 -8.96 -3.31
C GLY A 12 10.92 -8.86 -2.57
N VAL A 13 10.87 -9.23 -1.30
CA VAL A 13 9.66 -9.09 -0.48
C VAL A 13 9.28 -7.62 -0.30
N GLY A 14 10.26 -6.76 -0.02
CA GLY A 14 10.02 -5.32 0.10
C GLY A 14 9.49 -4.71 -1.20
N THR A 15 10.06 -5.10 -2.33
CA THR A 15 9.60 -4.66 -3.66
C THR A 15 8.16 -5.12 -3.92
N GLU A 16 7.82 -6.36 -3.56
CA GLU A 16 6.46 -6.88 -3.66
C GLU A 16 5.47 -6.09 -2.80
N VAL A 17 5.86 -5.70 -1.60
CA VAL A 17 5.02 -4.88 -0.71
C VAL A 17 4.73 -3.53 -1.34
N VAL A 18 5.74 -2.86 -1.90
CA VAL A 18 5.55 -1.57 -2.59
C VAL A 18 4.63 -1.73 -3.80
N ALA A 19 4.87 -2.74 -4.63
CA ALA A 19 4.04 -3.02 -5.80
C ALA A 19 2.59 -3.34 -5.43
N ASN A 20 2.40 -4.09 -4.35
CA ASN A 20 1.08 -4.43 -3.84
C ASN A 20 0.33 -3.19 -3.36
N GLY A 21 1.01 -2.27 -2.70
CA GLY A 21 0.44 -0.98 -2.30
C GLY A 21 -0.02 -0.16 -3.51
N ALA A 22 0.79 -0.10 -4.56
CA ALA A 22 0.43 0.60 -5.80
C ALA A 22 -0.79 -0.02 -6.47
N ARG A 23 -0.88 -1.35 -6.52
CA ARG A 23 -2.04 -2.07 -7.06
C ARG A 23 -3.29 -1.82 -6.22
N GLY A 24 -3.14 -1.82 -4.89
CA GLY A 24 -4.23 -1.54 -3.96
C GLY A 24 -4.78 -0.13 -4.14
N LEU A 25 -3.93 0.85 -4.35
CA LEU A 25 -4.33 2.23 -4.62
C LEU A 25 -5.12 2.31 -5.93
N ALA A 26 -4.61 1.71 -7.01
CA ALA A 26 -5.27 1.73 -8.32
C ALA A 26 -6.63 1.04 -8.27
N THR A 27 -6.70 -0.15 -7.67
CA THR A 27 -7.95 -0.93 -7.57
C THR A 27 -8.97 -0.21 -6.68
N GLY A 28 -8.55 0.29 -5.53
CA GLY A 28 -9.42 1.01 -4.60
C GLY A 28 -9.97 2.29 -5.21
N THR A 29 -9.16 3.05 -5.92
CA THR A 29 -9.58 4.27 -6.59
C THR A 29 -10.61 3.96 -7.67
N ALA A 30 -10.37 2.95 -8.51
CA ALA A 30 -11.32 2.55 -9.55
C ALA A 30 -12.65 2.10 -8.96
N THR A 31 -12.62 1.26 -7.92
CA THR A 31 -13.83 0.75 -7.27
C THR A 31 -14.64 1.88 -6.62
N MET A 32 -13.98 2.80 -5.93
CA MET A 32 -14.66 3.91 -5.27
C MET A 32 -15.20 4.92 -6.27
N ALA A 33 -14.53 5.12 -7.40
CA ALA A 33 -15.04 5.98 -8.47
C ALA A 33 -16.35 5.42 -9.04
N GLU A 34 -16.43 4.11 -9.27
CA GLU A 34 -17.66 3.45 -9.72
C GLU A 34 -18.76 3.57 -8.67
N ALA A 35 -18.46 3.31 -7.41
CA ALA A 35 -19.42 3.42 -6.31
C ALA A 35 -19.94 4.84 -6.13
N GLY A 36 -19.06 5.84 -6.28
CA GLY A 36 -19.41 7.25 -6.15
C GLY A 36 -20.20 7.81 -7.33
N ALA A 37 -20.18 7.14 -8.46
CA ALA A 37 -20.87 7.55 -9.68
C ALA A 37 -22.27 6.94 -9.82
N LEU A 38 -22.83 6.36 -8.75
CA LEU A 38 -24.16 5.76 -8.79
C LEU A 38 -25.22 6.80 -9.13
N VAL A 39 -26.06 6.46 -10.10
CA VAL A 39 -27.19 7.29 -10.53
C VAL A 39 -28.39 6.97 -9.63
N PRO A 40 -29.14 7.99 -9.15
CA PRO A 40 -30.35 7.73 -8.36
C PRO A 40 -31.34 6.85 -9.13
N ALA A 41 -31.91 5.87 -8.43
CA ALA A 41 -32.86 4.92 -9.01
C ALA A 41 -34.21 5.57 -9.36
N GLY A 42 -34.49 6.77 -8.84
CA GLY A 42 -35.70 7.54 -9.09
C GLY A 42 -35.37 9.03 -9.06
N VAL A 43 -36.37 9.84 -9.47
CA VAL A 43 -36.22 11.29 -9.51
C VAL A 43 -36.75 11.93 -8.21
N ASP A 44 -36.90 11.16 -7.15
CA ASP A 44 -37.33 11.69 -5.88
C ASP A 44 -36.15 12.22 -5.05
N GLU A 45 -36.47 13.11 -4.11
CA GLU A 45 -35.49 13.76 -3.24
C GLU A 45 -34.71 12.78 -2.39
N VAL A 46 -35.33 11.71 -1.93
CA VAL A 46 -34.69 10.68 -1.08
C VAL A 46 -33.61 9.94 -1.86
N SER A 47 -33.92 9.52 -3.08
CA SER A 47 -32.93 8.85 -3.96
C SER A 47 -31.76 9.77 -4.32
N MET A 48 -32.04 11.04 -4.54
CA MET A 48 -30.98 12.04 -4.82
C MET A 48 -30.09 12.26 -3.61
N GLN A 49 -30.67 12.38 -2.43
CA GLN A 49 -29.92 12.52 -1.18
C GLN A 49 -29.07 11.29 -0.89
N ALA A 50 -29.60 10.09 -1.14
CA ALA A 50 -28.85 8.84 -0.98
C ALA A 50 -27.65 8.79 -1.94
N ALA A 51 -27.84 9.17 -3.19
CA ALA A 51 -26.76 9.21 -4.17
C ALA A 51 -25.65 10.20 -3.75
N MET A 52 -26.03 11.37 -3.24
CA MET A 52 -25.07 12.37 -2.73
C MET A 52 -24.31 11.83 -1.51
N ALA A 53 -24.99 11.15 -0.59
CA ALA A 53 -24.35 10.55 0.58
C ALA A 53 -23.35 9.50 0.18
N PHE A 54 -23.68 8.63 -0.76
CA PHE A 54 -22.76 7.61 -1.28
C PHE A 54 -21.57 8.25 -1.98
N ALA A 55 -21.77 9.30 -2.75
CA ALA A 55 -20.67 10.01 -3.41
C ALA A 55 -19.70 10.60 -2.39
N THR A 56 -20.21 11.25 -1.34
CA THR A 56 -19.40 11.83 -0.27
C THR A 56 -18.61 10.74 0.48
N GLU A 57 -19.26 9.67 0.88
CA GLU A 57 -18.62 8.54 1.56
C GLU A 57 -17.54 7.89 0.69
N SER A 58 -17.78 7.78 -0.62
CA SER A 58 -16.80 7.24 -1.55
C SER A 58 -15.55 8.10 -1.63
N MET A 59 -15.69 9.42 -1.62
CA MET A 59 -14.55 10.34 -1.63
C MET A 59 -13.73 10.22 -0.35
N GLU A 60 -14.39 10.12 0.80
CA GLU A 60 -13.72 9.93 2.08
C GLU A 60 -12.97 8.59 2.12
N THR A 61 -13.61 7.53 1.65
CA THR A 61 -13.01 6.19 1.59
C THR A 61 -11.81 6.17 0.65
N MET A 62 -11.88 6.85 -0.48
CA MET A 62 -10.73 6.98 -1.39
C MET A 62 -9.54 7.65 -0.71
N GLY A 63 -9.78 8.71 0.07
CA GLY A 63 -8.72 9.39 0.82
C GLY A 63 -8.08 8.48 1.86
N ILE A 64 -8.86 7.72 2.60
CA ILE A 64 -8.38 6.77 3.60
C ILE A 64 -7.60 5.64 2.92
N ASN A 65 -8.10 5.12 1.81
CA ASN A 65 -7.41 4.07 1.04
C ASN A 65 -6.06 4.57 0.52
N ALA A 66 -6.01 5.76 -0.03
CA ALA A 66 -4.76 6.35 -0.53
C ALA A 66 -3.73 6.47 0.60
N PHE A 67 -4.14 6.96 1.77
CA PHE A 67 -3.26 7.05 2.94
C PHE A 67 -2.75 5.69 3.37
N ALA A 68 -3.64 4.69 3.46
CA ALA A 68 -3.26 3.34 3.86
C ALA A 68 -2.26 2.71 2.88
N GLN A 69 -2.45 2.91 1.57
CA GLN A 69 -1.53 2.38 0.57
C GLN A 69 -0.18 3.10 0.59
N GLU A 70 -0.15 4.39 0.90
CA GLU A 70 1.10 5.12 1.13
C GLU A 70 1.88 4.55 2.31
N GLU A 71 1.19 4.25 3.41
CA GLU A 71 1.84 3.64 4.58
C GLU A 71 2.40 2.26 4.26
N LEU A 72 1.70 1.48 3.45
CA LEU A 72 2.17 0.19 2.98
C LEU A 72 3.44 0.34 2.12
N ALA A 73 3.46 1.33 1.23
CA ALA A 73 4.63 1.63 0.40
C ALA A 73 5.84 2.05 1.27
N ARG A 74 5.61 2.85 2.32
CA ARG A 74 6.66 3.21 3.27
C ARG A 74 7.20 1.99 4.02
N ALA A 75 6.33 1.08 4.42
CA ALA A 75 6.74 -0.17 5.07
C ALA A 75 7.62 -1.00 4.14
N GLY A 76 7.25 -1.10 2.87
CA GLY A 76 8.06 -1.80 1.86
C GLY A 76 9.42 -1.16 1.65
N ALA A 77 9.47 0.16 1.58
CA ALA A 77 10.72 0.91 1.44
C ALA A 77 11.63 0.73 2.66
N ALA A 78 11.06 0.78 3.86
CA ALA A 78 11.81 0.54 5.10
C ALA A 78 12.37 -0.89 5.15
N TYR A 79 11.61 -1.86 4.68
CA TYR A 79 12.06 -3.24 4.58
C TYR A 79 13.27 -3.37 3.64
N ILE A 80 13.22 -2.73 2.47
CA ILE A 80 14.32 -2.73 1.50
C ILE A 80 15.56 -2.06 2.11
N GLU A 81 15.38 -0.93 2.78
CA GLU A 81 16.47 -0.22 3.45
C GLU A 81 17.14 -1.09 4.52
N ALA A 82 16.36 -1.74 5.36
CA ALA A 82 16.87 -2.64 6.39
C ALA A 82 17.66 -3.79 5.77
N SER A 83 17.16 -4.39 4.70
CA SER A 83 17.82 -5.46 3.96
C SER A 83 19.16 -5.00 3.39
N THR A 84 19.21 -3.81 2.81
CA THR A 84 20.43 -3.22 2.27
C THR A 84 21.48 -2.96 3.37
N ILE A 85 21.03 -2.49 4.54
CA ILE A 85 21.91 -2.25 5.68
C ILE A 85 22.52 -3.58 6.15
N TYR A 86 21.72 -4.64 6.25
CA TYR A 86 22.23 -5.97 6.61
C TYR A 86 23.28 -6.48 5.62
N GLU A 87 23.04 -6.33 4.33
CA GLU A 87 24.01 -6.72 3.30
C GLU A 87 25.32 -5.95 3.43
N THR A 88 25.25 -4.64 3.67
CA THR A 88 26.41 -3.78 3.80
C THR A 88 27.26 -4.17 5.02
N VAL A 89 26.61 -4.39 6.15
CA VAL A 89 27.28 -4.80 7.41
C VAL A 89 27.90 -6.18 7.26
N ASP A 90 27.16 -7.12 6.68
CA ASP A 90 27.67 -8.47 6.44
C ASP A 90 28.91 -8.45 5.54
N GLY A 91 28.86 -7.67 4.47
CA GLY A 91 29.99 -7.53 3.55
C GLY A 91 31.21 -6.90 4.22
N ALA A 92 31.01 -5.88 5.03
CA ALA A 92 32.10 -5.22 5.77
C ALA A 92 32.73 -6.18 6.78
N ASN A 93 31.92 -6.92 7.52
CA ASN A 93 32.42 -7.89 8.48
C ASN A 93 33.13 -9.06 7.81
N ALA A 94 32.62 -9.55 6.71
CA ALA A 94 33.27 -10.62 5.95
C ALA A 94 34.67 -10.19 5.50
N ALA A 95 34.82 -8.94 5.06
CA ALA A 95 36.13 -8.41 4.66
C ALA A 95 37.15 -8.37 5.79
N THR A 96 36.69 -8.20 7.03
CA THR A 96 37.59 -8.13 8.21
C THR A 96 38.01 -9.50 8.74
N LEU A 97 37.33 -10.55 8.34
CA LEU A 97 37.58 -11.91 8.81
C LEU A 97 38.65 -12.66 8.02
N ILE A 98 39.17 -12.07 6.98
CA ILE A 98 40.21 -12.70 6.11
C ILE A 98 41.64 -12.51 6.65
#